data_0290a67f94e377c02689ae5ef07984b7
#
_entry.id   0290a67f94e377c02689ae5ef07984b7
#
_cell.length_a   1.000
_cell.length_b   1.000
_cell.length_c   1.000
_cell.angle_alpha   90.00
_cell.angle_beta   90.00
_cell.angle_gamma   90.00
#
_symmetry.space_group_name_H-M   'P 1'
#
loop_
_entity.id
_entity.type
_entity.pdbx_description
1 polymer ?
#
loop_
_entity_poly.entity_id
_entity_poly.type
_entity_poly.pdbx_seq_one_letter_code
_entity_poly.pdbx_strand_id
1 'polypeptide(L)'
;MADITQQLNTFLVGGAVRDSLLNRAVVDNDYVVVGSSVEAMRQLGFIQVGKDFPVFLHPKSKQEYALARTEKKSGQGYTGFNCNASPNVTLEEDLLRRDLTINAMAMDGNGKIVDPYNGQIDLKNRVLRHVSMAFIEDPLRVLRVARFAARYHEYGFTIAPETLALMTQLSESGELLSLSGERVWQEMQRSLADANPEVFFQVLYQCQALKSLWPDLHNLWGIP
;
A
#
# COMPACT_ATOMS: atom_id res chain seq x y z
N MET A 1 -4.45 -2.32 34.39
CA MET A 1 -4.88 -3.36 33.41
C MET A 1 -3.72 -3.56 32.46
N ALA A 2 -3.27 -4.80 32.29
CA ALA A 2 -2.21 -5.12 31.35
C ALA A 2 -2.64 -4.68 29.93
N ASP A 3 -1.65 -4.26 29.14
CA ASP A 3 -1.89 -3.93 27.74
C ASP A 3 -2.24 -5.22 26.97
N ILE A 4 -3.44 -5.25 26.39
CA ILE A 4 -3.95 -6.43 25.67
C ILE A 4 -3.08 -6.78 24.46
N THR A 5 -2.29 -5.85 23.95
CA THR A 5 -1.38 -6.07 22.83
C THR A 5 -0.20 -6.96 23.19
N GLN A 6 0.18 -7.07 24.48
CA GLN A 6 1.27 -7.93 24.95
C GLN A 6 1.01 -9.42 24.70
N GLN A 7 -0.25 -9.81 24.47
CA GLN A 7 -0.64 -11.18 24.14
C GLN A 7 -0.58 -11.49 22.65
N LEU A 8 -0.22 -10.50 21.82
CA LEU A 8 -0.21 -10.58 20.36
C LEU A 8 1.20 -10.42 19.83
N ASN A 9 1.50 -11.12 18.75
CA ASN A 9 2.73 -10.89 17.98
C ASN A 9 2.45 -9.79 16.96
N THR A 10 2.78 -8.54 17.33
CA THR A 10 2.43 -7.33 16.57
C THR A 10 3.66 -6.67 15.96
N PHE A 11 3.48 -6.14 14.76
CA PHE A 11 4.50 -5.39 14.03
C PHE A 11 3.90 -4.08 13.52
N LEU A 12 4.58 -2.96 13.76
CA LEU A 12 4.30 -1.71 13.06
C LEU A 12 4.70 -1.88 11.60
N VAL A 13 3.89 -1.41 10.65
CA VAL A 13 4.11 -1.70 9.22
C VAL A 13 3.91 -0.50 8.30
N GLY A 14 4.41 -0.61 7.09
CA GLY A 14 4.07 0.26 5.98
C GLY A 14 4.55 1.70 6.14
N GLY A 15 3.61 2.63 6.00
CA GLY A 15 3.90 4.07 6.01
C GLY A 15 4.60 4.55 7.26
N ALA A 16 4.23 4.03 8.42
CA ALA A 16 4.81 4.41 9.70
C ALA A 16 6.30 4.05 9.80
N VAL A 17 6.67 2.83 9.35
CA VAL A 17 8.07 2.39 9.34
C VAL A 17 8.89 3.21 8.35
N ARG A 18 8.38 3.38 7.12
CA ARG A 18 9.02 4.20 6.08
C ARG A 18 9.25 5.64 6.56
N ASP A 19 8.21 6.29 7.07
CA ASP A 19 8.29 7.70 7.46
C ASP A 19 9.21 7.90 8.68
N SER A 20 9.24 6.94 9.63
CA SER A 20 10.21 6.91 10.72
C SER A 20 11.66 6.83 10.20
N LEU A 21 11.94 5.95 9.22
CA LEU A 21 13.27 5.81 8.62
C LEU A 21 13.68 7.05 7.80
N LEU A 22 12.72 7.82 7.29
CA LEU A 22 12.95 9.11 6.61
C LEU A 22 13.02 10.29 7.58
N ASN A 23 12.95 10.08 8.90
CA ASN A 23 12.87 11.13 9.92
C ASN A 23 11.69 12.09 9.67
N ARG A 24 10.56 11.57 9.17
CA ARG A 24 9.31 12.30 8.98
C ARG A 24 8.36 12.04 10.13
N ALA A 25 7.46 12.97 10.38
CA ALA A 25 6.39 12.76 11.35
C ALA A 25 5.51 11.57 10.90
N VAL A 26 5.37 10.60 11.81
CA VAL A 26 4.43 9.49 11.63
C VAL A 26 3.04 9.96 12.05
N VAL A 27 2.09 9.90 11.13
CA VAL A 27 0.71 10.37 11.36
C VAL A 27 -0.15 9.22 11.89
N ASP A 28 -0.10 8.07 11.20
CA ASP A 28 -0.92 6.90 11.52
C ASP A 28 -0.03 5.69 11.77
N ASN A 29 -0.37 4.93 12.81
CA ASN A 29 0.31 3.69 13.15
C ASN A 29 -0.59 2.50 12.78
N ASP A 30 -0.18 1.77 11.74
CA ASP A 30 -0.83 0.53 11.31
C ASP A 30 -0.04 -0.66 11.84
N TYR A 31 -0.75 -1.61 12.46
CA TYR A 31 -0.14 -2.83 13.00
C TYR A 31 -0.63 -4.08 12.26
N VAL A 32 0.30 -5.00 12.01
CA VAL A 32 -0.02 -6.36 11.58
C VAL A 32 0.13 -7.29 12.77
N VAL A 33 -0.84 -8.21 12.92
CA VAL A 33 -0.86 -9.25 13.95
C VAL A 33 -0.62 -10.60 13.26
N VAL A 34 0.43 -11.30 13.67
CA VAL A 34 0.81 -12.60 13.14
C VAL A 34 0.42 -13.70 14.14
N GLY A 35 -0.04 -14.84 13.62
CA GLY A 35 -0.35 -16.00 14.46
C GLY A 35 -1.65 -15.89 15.27
N SER A 36 -2.56 -15.00 14.88
CA SER A 36 -3.84 -14.81 15.56
C SER A 36 -5.04 -15.06 14.65
N SER A 37 -6.24 -15.10 15.22
CA SER A 37 -7.51 -15.28 14.50
C SER A 37 -8.50 -14.16 14.81
N VAL A 38 -9.55 -14.07 14.00
CA VAL A 38 -10.66 -13.12 14.22
C VAL A 38 -11.29 -13.32 15.59
N GLU A 39 -11.47 -14.57 15.98
CA GLU A 39 -12.07 -14.96 17.28
C GLU A 39 -11.17 -14.53 18.44
N ALA A 40 -9.86 -14.77 18.35
CA ALA A 40 -8.89 -14.37 19.37
C ALA A 40 -8.85 -12.85 19.53
N MET A 41 -8.85 -12.07 18.42
CA MET A 41 -8.89 -10.61 18.46
C MET A 41 -10.17 -10.10 19.16
N ARG A 42 -11.31 -10.68 18.85
CA ARG A 42 -12.59 -10.33 19.50
C ARG A 42 -12.61 -10.66 21.00
N GLN A 43 -12.06 -11.81 21.39
CA GLN A 43 -11.95 -12.23 22.80
C GLN A 43 -11.06 -11.27 23.61
N LEU A 44 -10.03 -10.69 22.99
CA LEU A 44 -9.19 -9.65 23.58
C LEU A 44 -9.87 -8.27 23.62
N GLY A 45 -11.10 -8.14 23.07
CA GLY A 45 -11.87 -6.91 23.11
C GLY A 45 -11.58 -5.93 21.94
N PHE A 46 -10.88 -6.36 20.90
CA PHE A 46 -10.72 -5.54 19.69
C PHE A 46 -12.03 -5.44 18.90
N ILE A 47 -12.27 -4.31 18.27
CA ILE A 47 -13.49 -4.00 17.53
C ILE A 47 -13.22 -4.21 16.04
N GLN A 48 -13.87 -5.19 15.43
CA GLN A 48 -13.72 -5.43 13.99
C GLN A 48 -14.45 -4.34 13.19
N VAL A 49 -13.76 -3.73 12.20
CA VAL A 49 -14.29 -2.67 11.34
C VAL A 49 -14.34 -3.05 9.85
N GLY A 50 -13.52 -3.97 9.40
CA GLY A 50 -13.55 -4.49 8.03
C GLY A 50 -14.49 -5.68 7.87
N LYS A 51 -15.36 -5.67 6.84
CA LYS A 51 -16.20 -6.84 6.49
C LYS A 51 -15.41 -7.87 5.69
N ASP A 52 -14.71 -7.41 4.65
CA ASP A 52 -13.99 -8.25 3.70
C ASP A 52 -12.55 -8.53 4.14
N PHE A 53 -11.99 -7.64 4.94
CA PHE A 53 -10.63 -7.74 5.47
C PHE A 53 -10.65 -7.67 7.00
N PRO A 54 -9.91 -8.56 7.71
CA PRO A 54 -9.92 -8.60 9.17
C PRO A 54 -9.07 -7.46 9.76
N VAL A 55 -9.64 -6.27 9.78
CA VAL A 55 -9.09 -5.05 10.42
C VAL A 55 -9.85 -4.78 11.70
N PHE A 56 -9.13 -4.44 12.75
CA PHE A 56 -9.63 -4.24 14.10
C PHE A 56 -9.13 -2.92 14.68
N LEU A 57 -9.97 -2.26 15.47
CA LEU A 57 -9.57 -1.10 16.28
C LEU A 57 -9.27 -1.53 17.71
N HIS A 58 -8.15 -1.07 18.23
CA HIS A 58 -7.86 -1.20 19.65
C HIS A 58 -8.93 -0.46 20.48
N PRO A 59 -9.52 -1.06 21.52
CA PRO A 59 -10.70 -0.49 22.18
C PRO A 59 -10.47 0.89 22.79
N LYS A 60 -9.25 1.15 23.26
CA LYS A 60 -8.88 2.42 23.90
C LYS A 60 -8.19 3.40 22.94
N SER A 61 -7.07 3.00 22.31
CA SER A 61 -6.27 3.89 21.46
C SER A 61 -6.84 4.16 20.09
N LYS A 62 -7.79 3.31 19.62
CA LYS A 62 -8.38 3.33 18.28
C LYS A 62 -7.38 3.09 17.13
N GLN A 63 -6.16 2.70 17.46
CA GLN A 63 -5.16 2.28 16.48
C GLN A 63 -5.62 1.04 15.72
N GLU A 64 -5.22 0.94 14.45
CA GLU A 64 -5.62 -0.14 13.56
C GLU A 64 -4.68 -1.34 13.67
N TYR A 65 -5.28 -2.52 13.79
CA TYR A 65 -4.62 -3.82 13.82
C TYR A 65 -5.24 -4.72 12.75
N ALA A 66 -4.45 -5.15 11.78
CA ALA A 66 -4.89 -6.10 10.77
C ALA A 66 -4.25 -7.46 11.01
N LEU A 67 -4.99 -8.55 10.83
CA LEU A 67 -4.37 -9.87 10.78
C LEU A 67 -3.48 -9.98 9.55
N ALA A 68 -2.31 -10.64 9.71
CA ALA A 68 -1.48 -11.01 8.58
C ALA A 68 -2.29 -11.83 7.58
N ARG A 69 -2.18 -11.49 6.28
CA ARG A 69 -3.02 -12.10 5.27
C ARG A 69 -2.33 -12.17 3.91
N THR A 70 -2.77 -13.14 3.12
CA THR A 70 -2.53 -13.18 1.68
C THR A 70 -3.79 -12.77 0.95
N GLU A 71 -3.63 -12.15 -0.21
CA GLU A 71 -4.70 -11.75 -1.11
C GLU A 71 -4.43 -12.39 -2.46
N LYS A 72 -5.45 -13.01 -3.08
CA LYS A 72 -5.36 -13.53 -4.45
C LYS A 72 -6.56 -13.04 -5.25
N LYS A 73 -6.30 -12.51 -6.42
CA LYS A 73 -7.36 -12.11 -7.35
C LYS A 73 -8.11 -13.36 -7.82
N SER A 74 -9.42 -13.40 -7.60
CA SER A 74 -10.31 -14.51 -8.00
C SER A 74 -11.37 -14.08 -9.03
N GLY A 75 -11.40 -12.78 -9.41
CA GLY A 75 -12.37 -12.22 -10.36
C GLY A 75 -12.01 -10.80 -10.79
N GLN A 76 -12.88 -10.17 -11.56
CA GLN A 76 -12.72 -8.76 -11.97
C GLN A 76 -13.20 -7.80 -10.88
N GLY A 77 -12.52 -6.66 -10.72
CA GLY A 77 -12.90 -5.58 -9.80
C GLY A 77 -12.48 -5.81 -8.34
N TYR A 78 -12.93 -4.90 -7.46
CA TYR A 78 -12.56 -4.86 -6.04
C TYR A 78 -13.09 -6.04 -5.21
N THR A 79 -14.23 -6.60 -5.58
CA THR A 79 -14.87 -7.74 -4.89
C THR A 79 -14.27 -9.11 -5.27
N GLY A 80 -13.32 -9.12 -6.20
CA GLY A 80 -12.69 -10.34 -6.73
C GLY A 80 -11.45 -10.81 -5.96
N PHE A 81 -11.24 -10.38 -4.71
CA PHE A 81 -10.11 -10.85 -3.89
C PHE A 81 -10.55 -11.94 -2.92
N ASN A 82 -9.80 -13.03 -2.92
CA ASN A 82 -9.89 -14.04 -1.87
C ASN A 82 -8.82 -13.73 -0.81
N CYS A 83 -9.29 -13.31 0.36
CA CYS A 83 -8.44 -12.97 1.50
C CYS A 83 -8.29 -14.19 2.41
N ASN A 84 -7.05 -14.66 2.60
CA ASN A 84 -6.73 -15.67 3.61
C ASN A 84 -5.96 -15.02 4.76
N ALA A 85 -6.59 -14.94 5.93
CA ALA A 85 -6.03 -14.41 7.18
C ALA A 85 -5.94 -15.49 8.26
N SER A 86 -5.57 -16.70 7.88
CA SER A 86 -5.36 -17.78 8.85
C SER A 86 -4.13 -17.49 9.74
N PRO A 87 -4.08 -18.05 10.97
CA PRO A 87 -2.94 -17.89 11.88
C PRO A 87 -1.60 -18.37 11.30
N ASN A 88 -1.62 -19.17 10.23
CA ASN A 88 -0.42 -19.70 9.59
C ASN A 88 0.23 -18.72 8.60
N VAL A 89 -0.45 -17.61 8.27
CA VAL A 89 0.12 -16.59 7.38
C VAL A 89 1.27 -15.88 8.08
N THR A 90 2.44 -15.89 7.44
CA THR A 90 3.65 -15.28 7.97
C THR A 90 3.67 -13.77 7.74
N LEU A 91 4.56 -13.07 8.45
CA LEU A 91 4.79 -11.64 8.22
C LEU A 91 5.30 -11.38 6.81
N GLU A 92 6.21 -12.22 6.32
CA GLU A 92 6.80 -12.11 4.99
C GLU A 92 5.74 -12.24 3.89
N GLU A 93 4.78 -13.16 4.04
CA GLU A 93 3.67 -13.31 3.08
C GLU A 93 2.76 -12.08 3.08
N ASP A 94 2.48 -11.45 4.25
CA ASP A 94 1.72 -10.19 4.30
C ASP A 94 2.49 -9.04 3.63
N LEU A 95 3.80 -8.96 3.86
CA LEU A 95 4.64 -7.92 3.24
C LEU A 95 4.78 -8.12 1.72
N LEU A 96 4.81 -9.38 1.24
CA LEU A 96 4.97 -9.72 -0.19
C LEU A 96 3.85 -9.15 -1.08
N ARG A 97 2.62 -9.11 -0.56
CA ARG A 97 1.45 -8.63 -1.31
C ARG A 97 1.35 -7.11 -1.40
N ARG A 98 2.23 -6.35 -0.74
CA ARG A 98 2.18 -4.89 -0.71
C ARG A 98 2.61 -4.28 -2.05
N ASP A 99 2.36 -2.97 -2.20
CA ASP A 99 2.60 -2.24 -3.45
C ASP A 99 4.10 -2.00 -3.71
N LEU A 100 4.80 -1.37 -2.77
CA LEU A 100 6.19 -0.93 -2.91
C LEU A 100 7.07 -1.51 -1.80
N THR A 101 8.33 -1.79 -2.12
CA THR A 101 9.33 -2.29 -1.16
C THR A 101 9.47 -1.38 0.06
N ILE A 102 9.45 -0.06 -0.14
CA ILE A 102 9.51 0.93 0.94
C ILE A 102 8.28 0.92 1.87
N ASN A 103 7.19 0.28 1.47
CA ASN A 103 5.98 0.06 2.27
C ASN A 103 5.87 -1.39 2.78
N ALA A 104 6.81 -2.26 2.39
CA ALA A 104 6.85 -3.68 2.73
C ALA A 104 7.90 -3.98 3.81
N MET A 105 8.05 -3.06 4.74
CA MET A 105 8.88 -3.20 5.95
C MET A 105 7.99 -3.26 7.17
N ALA A 106 8.48 -3.95 8.20
CA ALA A 106 7.84 -4.03 9.49
C ALA A 106 8.85 -3.71 10.61
N MET A 107 8.35 -3.28 11.77
CA MET A 107 9.17 -3.03 12.95
C MET A 107 8.54 -3.73 14.15
N ASP A 108 9.33 -4.51 14.88
CA ASP A 108 8.89 -5.20 16.09
C ASP A 108 8.81 -4.24 17.30
N GLY A 109 8.29 -4.73 18.42
CA GLY A 109 8.16 -3.96 19.66
C GLY A 109 9.49 -3.51 20.27
N ASN A 110 10.63 -4.04 19.82
CA ASN A 110 11.99 -3.65 20.24
C ASN A 110 12.64 -2.65 19.28
N GLY A 111 11.94 -2.24 18.23
CA GLY A 111 12.45 -1.33 17.21
C GLY A 111 13.30 -2.02 16.12
N LYS A 112 13.37 -3.35 16.09
CA LYS A 112 14.08 -4.09 15.05
C LYS A 112 13.26 -4.11 13.76
N ILE A 113 13.91 -3.71 12.66
CA ILE A 113 13.29 -3.73 11.32
C ILE A 113 13.35 -5.15 10.72
N VAL A 114 12.21 -5.61 10.22
CA VAL A 114 12.05 -6.80 9.38
C VAL A 114 11.82 -6.33 7.95
N ASP A 115 12.77 -6.61 7.07
CA ASP A 115 12.81 -6.10 5.69
C ASP A 115 13.21 -7.20 4.71
N PRO A 116 12.29 -8.13 4.39
CA PRO A 116 12.60 -9.26 3.51
C PRO A 116 12.76 -8.86 2.04
N TYR A 117 12.29 -7.66 1.65
CA TYR A 117 12.22 -7.23 0.26
C TYR A 117 13.11 -6.01 -0.07
N ASN A 118 14.13 -5.75 0.78
CA ASN A 118 15.11 -4.68 0.58
C ASN A 118 14.53 -3.25 0.53
N GLY A 119 13.44 -3.01 1.26
CA GLY A 119 12.80 -1.70 1.33
C GLY A 119 13.72 -0.61 1.87
N GLN A 120 14.62 -0.93 2.82
CA GLN A 120 15.60 0.02 3.34
C GLN A 120 16.63 0.42 2.28
N ILE A 121 17.04 -0.52 1.40
CA ILE A 121 17.96 -0.24 0.30
C ILE A 121 17.29 0.71 -0.70
N ASP A 122 16.07 0.40 -1.12
CA ASP A 122 15.31 1.25 -2.04
C ASP A 122 15.00 2.62 -1.43
N LEU A 123 14.69 2.68 -0.13
CA LEU A 123 14.47 3.93 0.60
C LEU A 123 15.73 4.81 0.59
N LYS A 124 16.90 4.24 0.89
CA LYS A 124 18.19 4.93 0.84
C LYS A 124 18.54 5.42 -0.56
N ASN A 125 18.25 4.60 -1.58
CA ASN A 125 18.52 4.91 -2.98
C ASN A 125 17.41 5.77 -3.62
N ARG A 126 16.33 6.06 -2.87
CA ARG A 126 15.18 6.86 -3.32
C ARG A 126 14.49 6.24 -4.53
N VAL A 127 14.22 4.95 -4.46
CA VAL A 127 13.59 4.17 -5.54
C VAL A 127 12.20 3.70 -5.11
N LEU A 128 11.22 3.90 -5.99
CA LEU A 128 9.87 3.33 -5.89
C LEU A 128 9.85 2.04 -6.71
N ARG A 129 9.99 0.91 -6.04
CA ARG A 129 10.02 -0.44 -6.63
C ARG A 129 8.85 -1.26 -6.13
N HIS A 130 8.16 -1.98 -7.01
CA HIS A 130 7.14 -2.96 -6.61
C HIS A 130 7.78 -4.13 -5.85
N VAL A 131 7.02 -4.74 -4.95
CA VAL A 131 7.54 -5.83 -4.10
C VAL A 131 7.66 -7.13 -4.89
N SER A 132 6.62 -7.47 -5.65
CA SER A 132 6.48 -8.75 -6.36
C SER A 132 5.50 -8.64 -7.52
N MET A 133 5.35 -9.73 -8.28
CA MET A 133 4.33 -9.82 -9.33
C MET A 133 2.89 -9.74 -8.83
N ALA A 134 2.64 -9.88 -7.52
CA ALA A 134 1.34 -9.58 -6.93
C ALA A 134 0.91 -8.11 -7.14
N PHE A 135 1.82 -7.25 -7.59
CA PHE A 135 1.53 -5.87 -8.00
C PHE A 135 0.39 -5.79 -9.04
N ILE A 136 0.34 -6.73 -9.99
CA ILE A 136 -0.67 -6.73 -11.06
C ILE A 136 -2.08 -7.11 -10.56
N GLU A 137 -2.21 -7.65 -9.36
CA GLU A 137 -3.51 -8.09 -8.84
C GLU A 137 -4.45 -6.92 -8.51
N ASP A 138 -3.90 -5.75 -8.14
CA ASP A 138 -4.70 -4.53 -7.89
C ASP A 138 -4.25 -3.39 -8.83
N PRO A 139 -5.01 -3.10 -9.90
CA PRO A 139 -4.69 -2.02 -10.83
C PRO A 139 -4.59 -0.62 -10.18
N LEU A 140 -5.21 -0.40 -9.01
CA LEU A 140 -5.08 0.85 -8.26
C LEU A 140 -3.63 1.17 -7.90
N ARG A 141 -2.76 0.16 -7.83
CA ARG A 141 -1.34 0.35 -7.49
C ARG A 141 -0.62 1.25 -8.49
N VAL A 142 -1.08 1.31 -9.75
CA VAL A 142 -0.57 2.27 -10.74
C VAL A 142 -0.77 3.71 -10.25
N LEU A 143 -1.97 4.05 -9.81
CA LEU A 143 -2.27 5.39 -9.27
C LEU A 143 -1.53 5.64 -7.95
N ARG A 144 -1.43 4.60 -7.10
CA ARG A 144 -0.69 4.70 -5.83
C ARG A 144 0.79 5.00 -6.03
N VAL A 145 1.46 4.35 -6.99
CA VAL A 145 2.86 4.63 -7.34
C VAL A 145 3.00 6.05 -7.87
N ALA A 146 2.11 6.50 -8.77
CA ALA A 146 2.09 7.87 -9.27
C ALA A 146 1.94 8.90 -8.12
N ARG A 147 1.05 8.62 -7.16
CA ARG A 147 0.89 9.45 -5.95
C ARG A 147 2.15 9.45 -5.07
N PHE A 148 2.79 8.31 -4.87
CA PHE A 148 4.04 8.27 -4.12
C PHE A 148 5.17 9.00 -4.85
N ALA A 149 5.22 8.95 -6.18
CA ALA A 149 6.17 9.74 -6.96
C ALA A 149 5.94 11.24 -6.75
N ALA A 150 4.71 11.73 -6.78
CA ALA A 150 4.36 13.11 -6.47
C ALA A 150 4.77 13.49 -5.03
N ARG A 151 4.35 12.67 -4.05
CA ARG A 151 4.60 12.91 -2.62
C ARG A 151 6.08 12.96 -2.26
N TYR A 152 6.92 12.17 -2.94
CA TYR A 152 8.35 12.07 -2.64
C TYR A 152 9.25 12.72 -3.70
N HIS A 153 8.66 13.52 -4.59
CA HIS A 153 9.39 14.19 -5.66
C HIS A 153 10.55 15.06 -5.14
N GLU A 154 10.29 15.92 -4.16
CA GLU A 154 11.30 16.79 -3.55
C GLU A 154 12.41 16.02 -2.83
N TYR A 155 12.16 14.77 -2.43
CA TYR A 155 13.18 13.89 -1.85
C TYR A 155 14.02 13.20 -2.93
N GLY A 156 13.73 13.41 -4.23
CA GLY A 156 14.45 12.85 -5.36
C GLY A 156 14.13 11.38 -5.61
N PHE A 157 12.94 10.89 -5.22
CA PHE A 157 12.52 9.52 -5.53
C PHE A 157 12.21 9.37 -7.01
N THR A 158 12.64 8.23 -7.58
CA THR A 158 12.35 7.82 -8.96
C THR A 158 11.70 6.45 -8.99
N ILE A 159 10.93 6.19 -10.04
CA ILE A 159 10.29 4.87 -10.22
C ILE A 159 11.31 3.92 -10.87
N ALA A 160 11.45 2.72 -10.34
CA ALA A 160 12.28 1.67 -10.93
C ALA A 160 11.79 1.34 -12.35
N PRO A 161 12.69 1.18 -13.34
CA PRO A 161 12.29 0.90 -14.73
C PRO A 161 11.37 -0.29 -14.89
N GLU A 162 11.62 -1.38 -14.16
CA GLU A 162 10.79 -2.58 -14.14
C GLU A 162 9.40 -2.34 -13.53
N THR A 163 9.28 -1.41 -12.59
CA THR A 163 7.98 -1.02 -12.01
C THR A 163 7.20 -0.18 -13.01
N LEU A 164 7.85 0.77 -13.68
CA LEU A 164 7.22 1.58 -14.72
C LEU A 164 6.74 0.70 -15.89
N ALA A 165 7.54 -0.29 -16.31
CA ALA A 165 7.15 -1.24 -17.35
C ALA A 165 5.90 -2.04 -16.93
N LEU A 166 5.84 -2.50 -15.68
CA LEU A 166 4.68 -3.22 -15.14
C LEU A 166 3.43 -2.34 -15.04
N MET A 167 3.60 -1.07 -14.67
CA MET A 167 2.52 -0.08 -14.70
C MET A 167 1.98 0.15 -16.11
N THR A 168 2.86 0.23 -17.11
CA THR A 168 2.49 0.37 -18.52
C THR A 168 1.69 -0.85 -18.99
N GLN A 169 2.17 -2.06 -18.70
CA GLN A 169 1.46 -3.30 -19.03
C GLN A 169 0.04 -3.31 -18.45
N LEU A 170 -0.14 -2.93 -17.18
CA LEU A 170 -1.44 -2.83 -16.54
C LEU A 170 -2.35 -1.77 -17.19
N SER A 171 -1.77 -0.65 -17.59
CA SER A 171 -2.53 0.44 -18.24
C SER A 171 -3.04 0.02 -19.62
N GLU A 172 -2.25 -0.73 -20.36
CA GLU A 172 -2.58 -1.23 -21.71
C GLU A 172 -3.52 -2.44 -21.69
N SER A 173 -3.55 -3.21 -20.60
CA SER A 173 -4.45 -4.37 -20.45
C SER A 173 -5.93 -4.02 -20.33
N GLY A 174 -6.26 -2.74 -20.07
CA GLY A 174 -7.62 -2.29 -19.79
C GLY A 174 -8.09 -2.54 -18.35
N GLU A 175 -7.27 -3.13 -17.50
CA GLU A 175 -7.61 -3.42 -16.09
C GLU A 175 -7.91 -2.14 -15.27
N LEU A 176 -7.33 -0.99 -15.63
CA LEU A 176 -7.61 0.29 -14.97
C LEU A 176 -9.08 0.71 -15.08
N LEU A 177 -9.77 0.31 -16.16
CA LEU A 177 -11.18 0.64 -16.37
C LEU A 177 -12.12 -0.13 -15.42
N SER A 178 -11.63 -1.18 -14.76
CA SER A 178 -12.37 -1.92 -13.73
C SER A 178 -12.37 -1.24 -12.37
N LEU A 179 -11.56 -0.19 -12.18
CA LEU A 179 -11.50 0.55 -10.92
C LEU A 179 -12.78 1.38 -10.71
N SER A 180 -13.28 1.38 -9.47
CA SER A 180 -14.38 2.27 -9.12
C SER A 180 -13.91 3.73 -9.15
N GLY A 181 -14.78 4.62 -9.65
CA GLY A 181 -14.48 6.06 -9.70
C GLY A 181 -14.10 6.65 -8.34
N GLU A 182 -14.66 6.12 -7.25
CA GLU A 182 -14.33 6.54 -5.89
C GLU A 182 -12.86 6.24 -5.52
N ARG A 183 -12.36 5.02 -5.81
CA ARG A 183 -10.96 4.66 -5.54
C ARG A 183 -10.00 5.51 -6.36
N VAL A 184 -10.31 5.72 -7.64
CA VAL A 184 -9.52 6.57 -8.54
C VAL A 184 -9.49 8.01 -8.02
N TRP A 185 -10.66 8.55 -7.64
CA TRP A 185 -10.79 9.90 -7.10
C TRP A 185 -9.99 10.08 -5.81
N GLN A 186 -10.03 9.13 -4.88
CA GLN A 186 -9.28 9.20 -3.62
C GLN A 186 -7.76 9.31 -3.84
N GLU A 187 -7.19 8.55 -4.78
CA GLU A 187 -5.76 8.65 -5.08
C GLU A 187 -5.42 9.98 -5.75
N MET A 188 -6.25 10.44 -6.68
CA MET A 188 -6.10 11.74 -7.34
C MET A 188 -6.21 12.90 -6.34
N GLN A 189 -7.25 12.90 -5.50
CA GLN A 189 -7.48 13.95 -4.49
C GLN A 189 -6.29 14.08 -3.52
N ARG A 190 -5.74 12.94 -3.06
CA ARG A 190 -4.56 12.93 -2.20
C ARG A 190 -3.34 13.50 -2.92
N SER A 191 -3.18 13.20 -4.21
CA SER A 191 -2.07 13.73 -5.02
C SER A 191 -2.19 15.22 -5.26
N LEU A 192 -3.41 15.72 -5.47
CA LEU A 192 -3.67 17.16 -5.63
C LEU A 192 -3.39 17.97 -4.35
N ALA A 193 -3.39 17.32 -3.19
CA ALA A 193 -3.05 17.93 -1.91
C ALA A 193 -1.54 17.89 -1.59
N ASP A 194 -0.74 17.18 -2.38
CA ASP A 194 0.73 17.13 -2.24
C ASP A 194 1.39 18.39 -2.87
N ALA A 195 2.68 18.62 -2.59
CA ALA A 195 3.42 19.79 -3.05
C ALA A 195 3.66 19.81 -4.58
N ASN A 196 3.72 18.64 -5.22
CA ASN A 196 4.04 18.48 -6.65
C ASN A 196 2.97 17.64 -7.36
N PRO A 197 1.71 18.12 -7.44
CA PRO A 197 0.60 17.34 -7.99
C PRO A 197 0.77 17.01 -9.48
N GLU A 198 1.50 17.83 -10.25
CA GLU A 198 1.79 17.61 -11.66
C GLU A 198 2.56 16.31 -11.91
N VAL A 199 3.41 15.89 -10.96
CA VAL A 199 4.18 14.64 -11.06
C VAL A 199 3.28 13.41 -11.13
N PHE A 200 2.14 13.42 -10.43
CA PHE A 200 1.15 12.36 -10.53
C PHE A 200 0.69 12.17 -11.99
N PHE A 201 0.31 13.25 -12.66
CA PHE A 201 -0.15 13.19 -14.05
C PHE A 201 0.98 12.86 -15.02
N GLN A 202 2.20 13.35 -14.76
CA GLN A 202 3.39 13.02 -15.57
C GLN A 202 3.66 11.51 -15.54
N VAL A 203 3.62 10.89 -14.37
CA VAL A 203 3.81 9.43 -14.24
C VAL A 203 2.69 8.67 -14.93
N LEU A 204 1.43 9.08 -14.76
CA LEU A 204 0.30 8.45 -15.44
C LEU A 204 0.38 8.60 -16.97
N TYR A 205 0.90 9.72 -17.47
CA TYR A 205 1.18 9.90 -18.89
C TYR A 205 2.28 8.93 -19.37
N GLN A 206 3.39 8.85 -18.65
CA GLN A 206 4.52 7.97 -18.98
C GLN A 206 4.14 6.50 -19.08
N CYS A 207 3.28 6.01 -18.14
CA CYS A 207 2.82 4.62 -18.14
C CYS A 207 1.50 4.39 -18.90
N GLN A 208 1.05 5.33 -19.74
CA GLN A 208 -0.18 5.28 -20.55
C GLN A 208 -1.49 5.20 -19.74
N ALA A 209 -1.44 5.29 -18.41
CA ALA A 209 -2.62 5.26 -17.55
C ALA A 209 -3.52 6.49 -17.75
N LEU A 210 -2.91 7.66 -18.04
CA LEU A 210 -3.66 8.89 -18.30
C LEU A 210 -4.58 8.75 -19.51
N LYS A 211 -4.10 8.09 -20.57
CA LYS A 211 -4.90 7.82 -21.78
C LYS A 211 -6.11 6.92 -21.48
N SER A 212 -5.93 5.93 -20.62
CA SER A 212 -6.99 4.99 -20.26
C SER A 212 -8.05 5.62 -19.37
N LEU A 213 -7.63 6.39 -18.37
CA LEU A 213 -8.54 6.94 -17.35
C LEU A 213 -9.13 8.31 -17.72
N TRP A 214 -8.34 9.17 -18.37
CA TRP A 214 -8.72 10.54 -18.72
C TRP A 214 -8.19 10.91 -20.12
N PRO A 215 -8.79 10.36 -21.20
CA PRO A 215 -8.34 10.61 -22.56
C PRO A 215 -8.31 12.09 -22.94
N ASP A 216 -9.25 12.89 -22.42
CA ASP A 216 -9.28 14.32 -22.70
C ASP A 216 -8.08 15.04 -22.08
N LEU A 217 -7.67 14.69 -20.86
CA LEU A 217 -6.48 15.23 -20.24
C LEU A 217 -5.19 14.76 -20.98
N HIS A 218 -5.19 13.50 -21.43
CA HIS A 218 -4.08 12.99 -22.23
C HIS A 218 -3.90 13.78 -23.53
N ASN A 219 -5.01 14.15 -24.20
CA ASN A 219 -4.98 14.90 -25.46
C ASN A 219 -4.53 16.36 -25.28
N LEU A 220 -4.65 16.90 -24.07
CA LEU A 220 -4.16 18.25 -23.74
C LEU A 220 -2.64 18.26 -23.44
N TRP A 221 -1.99 17.08 -23.37
CA TRP A 221 -0.58 16.99 -23.00
C TRP A 221 0.33 17.63 -24.07
N GLY A 222 1.14 18.60 -23.64
CA GLY A 222 2.04 19.33 -24.55
C GLY A 222 1.37 20.44 -25.38
N ILE A 223 0.10 20.75 -25.15
CA ILE A 223 -0.55 21.93 -25.70
C ILE A 223 -0.19 23.14 -24.79
N PRO A 224 0.39 24.22 -25.33
CA PRO A 224 0.75 25.40 -24.58
C PRO A 224 -0.46 26.16 -24.02
#